data_7bc62ca060cc0bb73bb8dd94b254a4fb
#
_entry.id   7bc62ca060cc0bb73bb8dd94b254a4fb
#
_cell.length_a   1.000
_cell.length_b   1.000
_cell.length_c   1.000
_cell.angle_alpha   90.00
_cell.angle_beta   90.00
_cell.angle_gamma   90.00
#
_symmetry.space_group_name_H-M   'P 1'
#
loop_
_entity.id
_entity.type
_entity.pdbx_description
1 polymer ?
#
loop_
_entity_poly.entity_id
_entity_poly.type
_entity_poly.pdbx_seq_one_letter_code
_entity_poly.pdbx_strand_id
1 'polypeptide(L)'
;MLHSYEGNYKNNLFFEKYSNWKDSDYSHRIYLQIIRVLRRQSISSQDLLQDSEGKPIEIIELSIPDLFGSYRTSYVIKILLSVQHVYEIRINTEYKKERILFYPSSSQSSAIMTFYFDKQRENDLTNILAKETEDIYLGNINSTMISALKER
;
A
#
# COMPACT_ATOMS: atom_id res chain seq x y z
N MET A 1 2.11 -12.33 5.54
CA MET A 1 2.96 -12.25 4.33
C MET A 1 2.42 -11.17 3.41
N LEU A 2 3.28 -10.47 2.71
CA LEU A 2 2.88 -9.46 1.74
C LEU A 2 3.06 -10.01 0.33
N HIS A 3 2.15 -9.61 -0.54
CA HIS A 3 2.18 -9.97 -1.95
C HIS A 3 2.14 -8.73 -2.82
N SER A 4 2.61 -8.86 -4.04
CA SER A 4 2.49 -7.81 -5.05
C SER A 4 1.85 -8.35 -6.31
N TYR A 5 1.19 -7.45 -7.02
CA TYR A 5 0.63 -7.72 -8.33
C TYR A 5 1.70 -7.47 -9.39
N GLU A 6 1.92 -8.45 -10.26
CA GLU A 6 2.94 -8.41 -11.32
C GLU A 6 2.31 -8.49 -12.72
N GLY A 7 1.13 -7.93 -12.87
CA GLY A 7 0.40 -8.00 -14.15
C GLY A 7 0.98 -7.13 -15.28
N ASN A 8 0.27 -7.10 -16.40
CA ASN A 8 0.73 -6.52 -17.66
C ASN A 8 0.73 -4.98 -17.72
N TYR A 9 0.53 -4.30 -16.60
CA TYR A 9 0.62 -2.85 -16.57
C TYR A 9 2.09 -2.43 -16.64
N LYS A 10 2.45 -1.66 -17.65
CA LYS A 10 3.85 -1.32 -17.92
C LYS A 10 4.40 -0.22 -16.99
N ASN A 11 3.51 0.55 -16.34
CA ASN A 11 3.91 1.69 -15.54
C ASN A 11 3.30 1.62 -14.15
N ASN A 12 4.00 2.19 -13.18
CA ASN A 12 3.51 2.39 -11.81
C ASN A 12 3.30 1.11 -11.00
N LEU A 13 3.85 -0.05 -11.41
CA LEU A 13 3.79 -1.24 -10.56
C LEU A 13 4.63 -1.04 -9.30
N PHE A 14 4.04 -1.31 -8.15
CA PHE A 14 4.78 -1.24 -6.89
C PHE A 14 5.96 -2.19 -6.87
N PHE A 15 5.80 -3.39 -7.42
CA PHE A 15 6.87 -4.40 -7.46
C PHE A 15 8.16 -3.85 -8.07
N GLU A 16 8.06 -3.11 -9.17
CA GLU A 16 9.24 -2.52 -9.81
C GLU A 16 9.87 -1.43 -8.93
N LYS A 17 9.05 -0.59 -8.32
CA LYS A 17 9.55 0.43 -7.39
C LYS A 17 10.25 -0.19 -6.20
N TYR A 18 9.64 -1.20 -5.60
CA TYR A 18 10.20 -1.93 -4.46
C TYR A 18 11.55 -2.56 -4.80
N SER A 19 11.66 -3.17 -5.99
CA SER A 19 12.90 -3.80 -6.46
C SER A 19 14.04 -2.82 -6.68
N ASN A 20 13.71 -1.56 -6.99
CA ASN A 20 14.69 -0.51 -7.26
C ASN A 20 15.05 0.35 -6.05
N TRP A 21 14.32 0.23 -4.94
CA TRP A 21 14.66 0.97 -3.73
C TRP A 21 15.99 0.48 -3.15
N LYS A 22 16.81 1.44 -2.74
CA LYS A 22 18.03 1.18 -1.98
C LYS A 22 17.69 1.13 -0.48
N ASP A 23 18.47 0.40 0.28
CA ASP A 23 18.27 0.29 1.73
C ASP A 23 18.39 1.64 2.44
N SER A 24 19.18 2.57 1.87
CA SER A 24 19.34 3.92 2.40
C SER A 24 18.23 4.89 2.00
N ASP A 25 17.34 4.51 1.07
CA ASP A 25 16.27 5.40 0.63
C ASP A 25 15.28 5.67 1.76
N TYR A 26 14.97 6.95 1.99
CA TYR A 26 14.03 7.37 3.02
C TYR A 26 12.67 6.69 2.84
N SER A 27 12.15 6.67 1.64
CA SER A 27 10.85 6.06 1.34
C SER A 27 10.81 4.57 1.66
N HIS A 28 11.89 3.85 1.37
CA HIS A 28 12.00 2.44 1.71
C HIS A 28 11.99 2.22 3.23
N ARG A 29 12.74 3.05 3.95
CA ARG A 29 12.82 2.95 5.41
C ARG A 29 11.47 3.23 6.06
N ILE A 30 10.76 4.24 5.59
CA ILE A 30 9.42 4.55 6.10
C ILE A 30 8.43 3.47 5.71
N TYR A 31 8.50 2.97 4.48
CA TYR A 31 7.68 1.83 4.05
C TYR A 31 7.82 0.63 5.01
N LEU A 32 9.05 0.29 5.41
CA LEU A 32 9.27 -0.82 6.34
C LEU A 32 8.62 -0.60 7.70
N GLN A 33 8.63 0.64 8.21
CA GLN A 33 7.95 0.97 9.46
C GLN A 33 6.43 0.82 9.33
N ILE A 34 5.86 1.27 8.21
CA ILE A 34 4.43 1.16 7.94
C ILE A 34 4.02 -0.31 7.82
N ILE A 35 4.82 -1.12 7.14
CA ILE A 35 4.55 -2.55 6.95
C ILE A 35 4.56 -3.31 8.28
N ARG A 36 5.42 -2.94 9.22
CA ARG A 36 5.40 -3.55 10.56
C ARG A 36 4.05 -3.36 11.25
N VAL A 37 3.48 -2.17 11.11
CA VAL A 37 2.15 -1.88 11.68
C VAL A 37 1.07 -2.63 10.91
N LEU A 38 1.14 -2.64 9.58
CA LEU A 38 0.18 -3.35 8.75
C LEU A 38 0.14 -4.85 9.08
N ARG A 39 1.29 -5.48 9.31
CA ARG A 39 1.37 -6.90 9.65
C ARG A 39 0.72 -7.27 10.97
N ARG A 40 0.51 -6.30 11.86
CA ARG A 40 -0.17 -6.50 13.15
C ARG A 40 -1.69 -6.48 13.00
N GLN A 41 -2.20 -6.02 11.88
CA GLN A 41 -3.63 -5.97 11.64
C GLN A 41 -4.10 -7.30 11.08
N SER A 42 -5.32 -7.70 11.41
CA SER A 42 -5.94 -8.86 10.80
C SER A 42 -6.76 -8.45 9.58
N ILE A 43 -7.06 -9.43 8.74
CA ILE A 43 -7.89 -9.24 7.55
C ILE A 43 -9.21 -9.96 7.81
N SER A 44 -10.32 -9.20 7.71
CA SER A 44 -11.65 -9.77 7.91
C SER A 44 -12.05 -10.68 6.74
N SER A 45 -13.10 -11.49 6.94
CA SER A 45 -13.68 -12.30 5.87
C SER A 45 -14.24 -11.45 4.72
N GLN A 46 -14.44 -10.15 4.96
CA GLN A 46 -14.90 -9.20 3.95
C GLN A 46 -13.74 -8.49 3.23
N ASP A 47 -12.52 -8.97 3.42
CA ASP A 47 -11.33 -8.38 2.80
C ASP A 47 -11.11 -6.91 3.16
N LEU A 48 -11.24 -6.62 4.45
CA LEU A 48 -10.93 -5.33 5.04
C LEU A 48 -9.95 -5.51 6.19
N LEU A 49 -9.15 -4.49 6.46
CA LEU A 49 -8.32 -4.47 7.66
C LEU A 49 -9.21 -4.33 8.89
N GLN A 50 -8.85 -5.02 9.95
CA GLN A 50 -9.53 -4.91 11.23
C GLN A 50 -8.53 -4.90 12.37
N ASP A 51 -8.92 -4.25 13.49
CA ASP A 51 -8.10 -4.21 14.69
C ASP A 51 -8.23 -5.51 15.51
N SER A 52 -7.57 -5.56 16.66
CA SER A 52 -7.60 -6.72 17.55
C SER A 52 -8.99 -7.03 18.11
N GLU A 53 -9.90 -6.06 18.08
CA GLU A 53 -11.29 -6.22 18.53
C GLU A 53 -12.24 -6.56 17.39
N GLY A 54 -11.73 -6.74 16.18
CA GLY A 54 -12.52 -7.06 15.00
C GLY A 54 -13.20 -5.87 14.34
N LYS A 55 -12.87 -4.64 14.74
CA LYS A 55 -13.46 -3.44 14.16
C LYS A 55 -12.74 -3.09 12.86
N PRO A 56 -13.50 -2.66 11.81
CA PRO A 56 -12.87 -2.21 10.56
C PRO A 56 -11.94 -1.03 10.81
N ILE A 57 -10.79 -1.05 10.15
CA ILE A 57 -9.82 0.02 10.18
C ILE A 57 -9.93 0.80 8.87
N GLU A 58 -10.13 2.12 8.97
CA GLU A 58 -10.16 3.02 7.82
C GLU A 58 -8.90 3.85 7.72
N ILE A 59 -8.25 4.15 8.84
CA ILE A 59 -7.06 5.00 8.92
C ILE A 59 -6.13 4.42 9.96
N ILE A 60 -4.82 4.40 9.63
CA ILE A 60 -3.77 4.12 10.60
C ILE A 60 -2.85 5.34 10.66
N GLU A 61 -2.66 5.86 11.87
CA GLU A 61 -1.71 6.92 12.15
C GLU A 61 -0.40 6.33 12.68
N LEU A 62 0.71 6.97 12.33
CA LEU A 62 2.02 6.59 12.82
C LEU A 62 2.87 7.85 12.99
N SER A 63 3.64 7.91 14.07
CA SER A 63 4.65 8.94 14.25
C SER A 63 5.92 8.51 13.51
N ILE A 64 6.30 9.27 12.49
CA ILE A 64 7.45 8.97 11.65
C ILE A 64 8.42 10.14 11.64
N PRO A 65 9.74 9.87 11.55
CA PRO A 65 10.72 10.92 11.42
C PRO A 65 10.67 11.56 10.02
N ASP A 66 10.81 12.86 9.95
CA ASP A 66 11.07 13.57 8.69
C ASP A 66 12.53 13.42 8.27
N LEU A 67 12.92 14.09 7.18
CA LEU A 67 14.28 14.04 6.68
C LEU A 67 15.30 14.67 7.64
N PHE A 68 14.86 15.49 8.58
CA PHE A 68 15.69 16.20 9.54
C PHE A 68 15.66 15.58 10.94
N GLY A 69 14.98 14.45 11.11
CA GLY A 69 14.91 13.74 12.38
C GLY A 69 13.80 14.18 13.33
N SER A 70 13.00 15.18 12.97
CA SER A 70 11.82 15.57 13.74
C SER A 70 10.67 14.59 13.48
N TYR A 71 9.96 14.21 14.55
CA TYR A 71 8.84 13.27 14.41
C TYR A 71 7.53 14.00 14.13
N ARG A 72 6.74 13.42 13.26
CA ARG A 72 5.43 13.95 12.89
C ARG A 72 4.42 12.81 12.80
N THR A 73 3.26 12.98 13.45
CA THR A 73 2.16 12.03 13.33
C THR A 73 1.48 12.23 11.98
N SER A 74 1.32 11.15 11.24
CA SER A 74 0.74 11.19 9.89
C SER A 74 -0.21 10.02 9.70
N TYR A 75 -1.21 10.22 8.84
CA TYR A 75 -2.00 9.12 8.32
C TYR A 75 -1.16 8.37 7.30
N VAL A 76 -0.70 7.18 7.67
CA VAL A 76 0.20 6.38 6.82
C VAL A 76 -0.55 5.31 6.02
N ILE A 77 -1.75 4.92 6.46
CA ILE A 77 -2.64 4.03 5.74
C ILE A 77 -4.05 4.62 5.82
N LYS A 78 -4.72 4.68 4.68
CA LYS A 78 -6.08 5.20 4.58
C LYS A 78 -6.88 4.42 3.54
N ILE A 79 -8.12 4.06 3.88
CA ILE A 79 -9.04 3.46 2.90
C ILE A 79 -9.47 4.53 1.90
N LEU A 80 -9.59 4.15 0.63
CA LEU A 80 -10.08 5.04 -0.42
C LEU A 80 -11.60 4.90 -0.54
N LEU A 81 -12.30 6.04 -0.43
CA LEU A 81 -13.76 6.06 -0.41
C LEU A 81 -14.40 5.99 -1.78
N SER A 82 -13.65 6.27 -2.84
CA SER A 82 -14.14 6.26 -4.23
C SER A 82 -14.30 4.85 -4.81
N VAL A 83 -13.68 3.86 -4.19
CA VAL A 83 -13.69 2.45 -4.60
C VAL A 83 -13.90 1.56 -3.39
N GLN A 84 -14.03 0.24 -3.60
CA GLN A 84 -14.23 -0.71 -2.51
C GLN A 84 -12.94 -1.49 -2.23
N HIS A 85 -12.66 -1.73 -0.95
CA HIS A 85 -11.58 -2.60 -0.48
C HIS A 85 -10.16 -2.11 -0.78
N VAL A 86 -10.00 -0.91 -1.28
CA VAL A 86 -8.69 -0.37 -1.65
C VAL A 86 -8.21 0.61 -0.60
N TYR A 87 -6.97 0.42 -0.18
CA TYR A 87 -6.28 1.29 0.76
C TYR A 87 -5.07 1.92 0.08
N GLU A 88 -4.63 3.05 0.61
CA GLU A 88 -3.36 3.65 0.20
C GLU A 88 -2.40 3.73 1.38
N ILE A 89 -1.13 3.41 1.12
CA ILE A 89 0.00 3.78 1.97
C ILE A 89 0.47 5.15 1.53
N ARG A 90 0.75 6.03 2.50
CA ARG A 90 1.11 7.42 2.26
C ARG A 90 2.47 7.70 2.84
N ILE A 91 3.42 8.08 1.99
CA ILE A 91 4.76 8.48 2.38
C ILE A 91 4.99 9.90 1.86
N ASN A 92 4.91 10.87 2.75
CA ASN A 92 5.02 12.28 2.38
C ASN A 92 6.37 12.84 2.82
N THR A 93 7.02 13.54 1.90
CA THR A 93 8.16 14.39 2.20
C THR A 93 7.84 15.80 1.72
N GLU A 94 8.78 16.73 1.91
CA GLU A 94 8.63 18.09 1.40
C GLU A 94 8.47 18.11 -0.13
N TYR A 95 9.06 17.14 -0.83
CA TYR A 95 9.14 17.13 -2.29
C TYR A 95 8.31 16.06 -2.96
N LYS A 96 7.77 15.11 -2.19
CA LYS A 96 7.05 13.96 -2.74
C LYS A 96 5.82 13.64 -1.92
N LYS A 97 4.78 13.18 -2.60
CA LYS A 97 3.58 12.59 -1.99
C LYS A 97 3.42 11.19 -2.56
N GLU A 98 4.23 10.25 -2.06
CA GLU A 98 4.24 8.89 -2.56
C GLU A 98 3.02 8.11 -2.07
N ARG A 99 2.44 7.35 -2.96
CA ARG A 99 1.26 6.52 -2.70
C ARG A 99 1.51 5.11 -3.18
N ILE A 100 1.15 4.15 -2.33
CA ILE A 100 1.17 2.74 -2.68
C ILE A 100 -0.24 2.21 -2.44
N LEU A 101 -0.87 1.67 -3.48
CA LEU A 101 -2.21 1.13 -3.38
C LEU A 101 -2.15 -0.36 -3.08
N PHE A 102 -3.09 -0.83 -2.26
CA PHE A 102 -3.20 -2.23 -1.93
C PHE A 102 -4.62 -2.61 -1.57
N TYR A 103 -4.90 -3.89 -1.57
CA TYR A 103 -6.13 -4.43 -1.00
C TYR A 103 -5.82 -5.61 -0.08
N PRO A 104 -6.53 -5.74 1.05
CA PRO A 104 -6.43 -6.93 1.87
C PRO A 104 -7.12 -8.12 1.20
N SER A 105 -6.55 -9.29 1.32
CA SER A 105 -7.13 -10.52 0.80
C SER A 105 -7.15 -11.59 1.87
N SER A 106 -8.35 -11.99 2.30
CA SER A 106 -8.49 -13.06 3.29
C SER A 106 -8.08 -14.41 2.70
N SER A 107 -8.33 -14.64 1.41
CA SER A 107 -7.96 -15.88 0.74
C SER A 107 -6.44 -16.05 0.63
N GLN A 108 -5.70 -14.98 0.47
CA GLN A 108 -4.24 -14.99 0.43
C GLN A 108 -3.61 -14.77 1.81
N SER A 109 -4.43 -14.44 2.82
CA SER A 109 -3.96 -14.02 4.14
C SER A 109 -2.88 -12.94 4.06
N SER A 110 -3.11 -11.94 3.21
CA SER A 110 -2.08 -10.98 2.84
C SER A 110 -2.68 -9.68 2.32
N ALA A 111 -1.92 -8.60 2.44
CA ALA A 111 -2.15 -7.38 1.70
C ALA A 111 -1.47 -7.50 0.32
N ILE A 112 -2.19 -7.16 -0.72
CA ILE A 112 -1.71 -7.25 -2.11
C ILE A 112 -1.37 -5.86 -2.60
N MET A 113 -0.09 -5.56 -2.73
CA MET A 113 0.40 -4.26 -3.22
C MET A 113 0.27 -4.22 -4.74
N THR A 114 -0.29 -3.14 -5.27
CA THR A 114 -0.54 -3.03 -6.72
C THR A 114 0.29 -1.95 -7.37
N PHE A 115 0.04 -0.68 -7.07
CA PHE A 115 0.64 0.43 -7.80
C PHE A 115 1.36 1.39 -6.87
N TYR A 116 2.33 2.09 -7.43
CA TYR A 116 3.06 3.18 -6.80
C TYR A 116 3.01 4.41 -7.71
N PHE A 117 2.79 5.59 -7.13
CA PHE A 117 2.90 6.85 -7.85
C PHE A 117 3.23 8.00 -6.89
N ASP A 118 3.80 9.06 -7.45
CA ASP A 118 4.02 10.31 -6.73
C ASP A 118 2.88 11.28 -7.07
N LYS A 119 1.96 11.48 -6.13
CA LYS A 119 0.77 12.31 -6.33
C LYS A 119 1.12 13.75 -6.66
N GLN A 120 2.29 14.22 -6.26
CA GLN A 120 2.74 15.58 -6.55
C GLN A 120 3.07 15.78 -8.03
N ARG A 121 3.52 14.72 -8.71
CA ARG A 121 3.82 14.73 -10.15
C ARG A 121 2.66 14.23 -10.99
N GLU A 122 1.89 13.29 -10.46
CA GLU A 122 0.90 12.52 -11.19
C GLU A 122 -0.43 12.54 -10.41
N ASN A 123 -0.95 13.75 -10.16
CA ASN A 123 -2.14 13.95 -9.31
C ASN A 123 -3.41 13.28 -9.84
N ASP A 124 -3.50 13.05 -11.16
CA ASP A 124 -4.68 12.44 -11.77
C ASP A 124 -4.69 10.91 -11.67
N LEU A 125 -3.59 10.29 -11.26
CA LEU A 125 -3.48 8.84 -11.23
C LEU A 125 -4.23 8.19 -10.07
N THR A 126 -4.53 8.91 -9.00
CA THR A 126 -5.17 8.32 -7.82
C THR A 126 -6.44 7.56 -8.20
N ASN A 127 -7.37 8.23 -8.89
CA ASN A 127 -8.65 7.62 -9.23
C ASN A 127 -8.51 6.50 -10.27
N ILE A 128 -7.63 6.67 -11.23
CA ILE A 128 -7.39 5.68 -12.29
C ILE A 128 -6.79 4.40 -11.68
N LEU A 129 -5.73 4.52 -10.90
CA LEU A 129 -5.06 3.36 -10.31
C LEU A 129 -5.85 2.73 -9.17
N ALA A 130 -6.64 3.52 -8.44
CA ALA A 130 -7.57 2.99 -7.45
C ALA A 130 -8.63 2.10 -8.12
N LYS A 131 -9.18 2.54 -9.25
CA LYS A 131 -10.15 1.75 -10.01
C LYS A 131 -9.53 0.48 -10.57
N GLU A 132 -8.32 0.55 -11.09
CA GLU A 132 -7.61 -0.63 -11.56
C GLU A 132 -7.32 -1.60 -10.41
N THR A 133 -6.95 -1.10 -9.23
CA THR A 133 -6.75 -1.95 -8.05
C THR A 133 -8.05 -2.64 -7.63
N GLU A 134 -9.18 -1.92 -7.67
CA GLU A 134 -10.49 -2.51 -7.40
C GLU A 134 -10.82 -3.60 -8.41
N ASP A 135 -10.57 -3.38 -9.68
CA ASP A 135 -10.81 -4.37 -10.73
C ASP A 135 -9.93 -5.62 -10.52
N ILE A 136 -8.70 -5.42 -10.09
CA ILE A 136 -7.81 -6.49 -9.69
C ILE A 136 -8.42 -7.27 -8.52
N TYR A 137 -8.87 -6.57 -7.49
CA TYR A 137 -9.53 -7.18 -6.33
C TYR A 137 -10.77 -8.00 -6.73
N LEU A 138 -11.60 -7.49 -7.63
CA LEU A 138 -12.86 -8.11 -8.02
C LEU A 138 -12.71 -9.41 -8.84
N GLY A 139 -11.49 -9.89 -9.01
CA GLY A 139 -11.28 -11.26 -9.42
C GLY A 139 -11.05 -11.50 -10.89
N ASN A 140 -10.78 -10.47 -11.63
CA ASN A 140 -10.33 -10.62 -13.01
C ASN A 140 -8.83 -10.96 -13.06
N ILE A 141 -8.27 -11.49 -11.93
CA ILE A 141 -6.85 -11.80 -11.84
C ILE A 141 -6.65 -13.30 -11.84
N ASN A 142 -5.75 -13.69 -12.71
CA ASN A 142 -5.11 -14.97 -12.59
C ASN A 142 -4.16 -14.92 -11.36
N SER A 143 -4.28 -15.89 -10.46
CA SER A 143 -3.44 -16.01 -9.27
C SER A 143 -1.94 -16.06 -9.58
N THR A 144 -1.56 -16.40 -10.81
CA THR A 144 -0.16 -16.39 -11.27
C THR A 144 0.44 -14.99 -11.36
N MET A 145 -0.39 -13.95 -11.33
CA MET A 145 0.05 -12.56 -11.37
C MET A 145 0.33 -11.97 -9.99
N ILE A 146 0.20 -12.78 -8.93
CA ILE A 146 0.44 -12.36 -7.56
C ILE A 146 1.60 -13.14 -7.00
N SER A 147 2.65 -12.44 -6.58
CA SER A 147 3.85 -13.05 -6.02
C SER A 147 4.13 -12.53 -4.62
N ALA A 148 4.68 -13.38 -3.76
CA ALA A 148 5.14 -12.97 -2.45
C ALA A 148 6.29 -11.98 -2.57
N LEU A 149 6.21 -10.87 -1.83
CA LEU A 149 7.31 -9.91 -1.73
C LEU A 149 8.39 -10.50 -0.84
N LYS A 150 9.60 -10.56 -1.38
CA LYS A 150 10.76 -10.98 -0.58
C LYS A 150 11.13 -9.85 0.38
N GLU A 151 11.34 -10.19 1.63
CA GLU A 151 11.86 -9.25 2.61
C GLU A 151 13.30 -8.89 2.26
N ARG A 152 13.58 -7.60 2.35
CA ARG A 152 14.91 -7.06 2.08
C ARG A 152 15.61 -6.75 3.37
#